data_374d835a084ab85bc5fdeeb756333d09
#
_entry.id   374d835a084ab85bc5fdeeb756333d09
#
_cell.length_a   1.000
_cell.length_b   1.000
_cell.length_c   1.000
_cell.angle_alpha   90.00
_cell.angle_beta   90.00
_cell.angle_gamma   90.00
#
_symmetry.space_group_name_H-M   'P 1'
#
loop_
_entity.id
_entity.type
_entity.pdbx_description
1 polymer ?
#
loop_
_entity_poly.entity_id
_entity_poly.type
_entity_poly.pdbx_seq_one_letter_code
_entity_poly.pdbx_strand_id
1 'polypeptide(L)'
;LPKDAPIPLYEPPVFQDVYHAKHSAAIIGAGPAGLFAALTLLEHGIKPIIYERGKPVSDRKKDIAILNRNQGLNAESNYCFGEGGAGTFSDGKLYSRSKKRGNMQRVMELFHHFGANDTILYEAHAHIGSDRLPSIIRAMRECIIEHGGEVHFDTCISSLSPFALSPNSPLILAIGHSAHDTY
;
A
#
# COMPACT_ATOMS: atom_id res chain seq x y z
N LEU A 1 22.04 -12.57 16.55
CA LEU A 1 21.62 -13.97 16.42
C LEU A 1 22.72 -14.85 17.03
N PRO A 2 22.38 -15.94 17.75
CA PRO A 2 23.36 -16.94 18.14
C PRO A 2 24.12 -17.44 16.91
N LYS A 3 25.42 -17.71 17.02
CA LYS A 3 26.29 -18.12 15.90
C LYS A 3 25.79 -19.38 15.17
N ASP A 4 24.96 -20.16 15.82
CA ASP A 4 24.44 -21.44 15.34
C ASP A 4 22.93 -21.42 15.04
N ALA A 5 22.28 -20.24 15.02
CA ALA A 5 20.89 -20.15 14.62
C ALA A 5 20.77 -20.39 13.11
N PRO A 6 19.85 -21.25 12.65
CA PRO A 6 19.63 -21.46 11.23
C PRO A 6 19.24 -20.12 10.59
N ILE A 7 19.86 -19.80 9.46
CA ILE A 7 19.48 -18.62 8.67
C ILE A 7 18.05 -18.85 8.19
N PRO A 8 17.08 -18.01 8.57
CA PRO A 8 15.72 -18.18 8.09
C PRO A 8 15.72 -18.05 6.56
N LEU A 9 15.24 -19.08 5.89
CA LEU A 9 15.03 -19.05 4.45
C LEU A 9 13.88 -18.07 4.15
N TYR A 10 14.06 -17.24 3.12
CA TYR A 10 12.97 -16.41 2.62
C TYR A 10 11.88 -17.34 2.05
N GLU A 11 10.68 -17.21 2.60
CA GLU A 11 9.48 -17.86 2.09
C GLU A 11 8.62 -16.81 1.38
N PRO A 12 8.32 -16.98 0.08
CA PRO A 12 7.45 -16.06 -0.62
C PRO A 12 6.06 -15.98 0.04
N PRO A 13 5.44 -14.81 0.07
CA PRO A 13 4.07 -14.69 0.55
C PRO A 13 3.12 -15.52 -0.33
N VAL A 14 2.10 -16.11 0.28
CA VAL A 14 1.05 -16.84 -0.43
C VAL A 14 -0.25 -16.08 -0.27
N PHE A 15 -0.81 -15.63 -1.39
CA PHE A 15 -2.09 -14.93 -1.43
C PHE A 15 -3.19 -15.89 -1.86
N GLN A 16 -4.35 -15.78 -1.24
CA GLN A 16 -5.50 -16.62 -1.51
C GLN A 16 -6.43 -15.93 -2.53
N ASP A 17 -7.02 -16.71 -3.42
CA ASP A 17 -8.08 -16.22 -4.29
C ASP A 17 -9.36 -15.96 -3.48
N VAL A 18 -9.84 -14.71 -3.57
CA VAL A 18 -10.98 -14.23 -2.76
C VAL A 18 -12.21 -13.86 -3.60
N TYR A 19 -12.29 -14.34 -4.84
CA TYR A 19 -13.45 -14.10 -5.72
C TYR A 19 -14.78 -14.51 -5.09
N HIS A 20 -14.75 -15.57 -4.27
CA HIS A 20 -15.92 -16.12 -3.59
C HIS A 20 -15.79 -16.07 -2.06
N ALA A 21 -14.97 -15.16 -1.54
CA ALA A 21 -14.76 -15.01 -0.11
C ALA A 21 -16.08 -14.66 0.60
N LYS A 22 -16.31 -15.31 1.75
CA LYS A 22 -17.48 -15.03 2.61
C LYS A 22 -17.38 -13.69 3.34
N HIS A 23 -16.17 -13.21 3.49
CA HIS A 23 -15.86 -11.97 4.24
C HIS A 23 -15.12 -10.98 3.34
N SER A 24 -15.44 -9.72 3.50
CA SER A 24 -14.75 -8.61 2.86
C SER A 24 -14.43 -7.53 3.87
N ALA A 25 -13.46 -6.69 3.55
CA ALA A 25 -13.13 -5.51 4.34
C ALA A 25 -12.96 -4.30 3.42
N ALA A 26 -13.57 -3.18 3.78
CA ALA A 26 -13.37 -1.92 3.10
C ALA A 26 -12.11 -1.23 3.64
N ILE A 27 -11.32 -0.65 2.74
CA ILE A 27 -10.09 0.08 3.07
C ILE A 27 -10.18 1.45 2.43
N ILE A 28 -10.08 2.52 3.23
CA ILE A 28 -10.06 3.87 2.73
C ILE A 28 -8.62 4.35 2.63
N GLY A 29 -8.16 4.50 1.40
CA GLY A 29 -6.80 4.92 1.03
C GLY A 29 -5.93 3.78 0.50
N ALA A 30 -5.30 4.01 -0.67
CA ALA A 30 -4.32 3.12 -1.30
C ALA A 30 -2.87 3.54 -1.02
N GLY A 31 -2.62 4.15 0.12
CA GLY A 31 -1.27 4.41 0.63
C GLY A 31 -0.60 3.13 1.15
N PRO A 32 0.62 3.21 1.73
CA PRO A 32 1.32 2.03 2.24
C PRO A 32 0.47 1.22 3.21
N ALA A 33 -0.18 1.86 4.18
CA ALA A 33 -1.02 1.18 5.16
C ALA A 33 -2.17 0.40 4.50
N GLY A 34 -2.84 0.98 3.49
CA GLY A 34 -3.95 0.35 2.79
C GLY A 34 -3.50 -0.83 1.92
N LEU A 35 -2.41 -0.67 1.17
CA LEU A 35 -1.88 -1.74 0.32
C LEU A 35 -1.40 -2.94 1.16
N PHE A 36 -0.63 -2.70 2.23
CA PHE A 36 -0.21 -3.78 3.13
C PHE A 36 -1.37 -4.44 3.86
N ALA A 37 -2.40 -3.67 4.27
CA ALA A 37 -3.62 -4.23 4.85
C ALA A 37 -4.34 -5.14 3.84
N ALA A 38 -4.47 -4.72 2.59
CA ALA A 38 -5.10 -5.52 1.54
C ALA A 38 -4.36 -6.84 1.29
N LEU A 39 -3.03 -6.81 1.18
CA LEU A 39 -2.22 -8.01 1.03
C LEU A 39 -2.37 -8.96 2.23
N THR A 40 -2.39 -8.41 3.45
CA THR A 40 -2.63 -9.20 4.66
C THR A 40 -4.02 -9.84 4.64
N LEU A 41 -5.05 -9.13 4.19
CA LEU A 41 -6.39 -9.69 4.06
C LEU A 41 -6.43 -10.84 3.06
N LEU A 42 -5.72 -10.73 1.92
CA LEU A 42 -5.60 -11.82 0.94
C LEU A 42 -4.92 -13.06 1.55
N GLU A 43 -3.87 -12.90 2.36
CA GLU A 43 -3.23 -14.01 3.07
C GLU A 43 -4.21 -14.78 3.96
N HIS A 44 -5.26 -14.10 4.44
CA HIS A 44 -6.29 -14.67 5.32
C HIS A 44 -7.61 -15.02 4.60
N GLY A 45 -7.65 -14.98 3.27
CA GLY A 45 -8.84 -15.33 2.49
C GLY A 45 -9.99 -14.33 2.64
N ILE A 46 -9.69 -13.07 2.98
CA ILE A 46 -10.66 -11.98 3.13
C ILE A 46 -10.53 -11.05 1.93
N LYS A 47 -11.64 -10.73 1.27
CA LYS A 47 -11.66 -9.87 0.11
C LYS A 47 -11.41 -8.40 0.50
N PRO A 48 -10.29 -7.77 0.08
CA PRO A 48 -10.07 -6.35 0.27
C PRO A 48 -10.82 -5.55 -0.80
N ILE A 49 -11.44 -4.43 -0.39
CA ILE A 49 -12.08 -3.45 -1.27
C ILE A 49 -11.49 -2.09 -0.93
N ILE A 50 -10.59 -1.58 -1.78
CA ILE A 50 -9.87 -0.33 -1.56
C ILE A 50 -10.59 0.82 -2.27
N TYR A 51 -10.78 1.94 -1.56
CA TYR A 51 -11.25 3.20 -2.10
C TYR A 51 -10.14 4.24 -1.99
N GLU A 52 -9.67 4.75 -3.13
CA GLU A 52 -8.62 5.76 -3.21
C GLU A 52 -9.18 7.02 -3.87
N ARG A 53 -9.00 8.16 -3.20
CA ARG A 53 -9.47 9.46 -3.70
C ARG A 53 -8.76 9.91 -4.96
N GLY A 54 -7.47 9.58 -5.07
CA GLY A 54 -6.64 9.97 -6.21
C GLY A 54 -6.56 8.89 -7.28
N LYS A 55 -5.63 9.12 -8.20
CA LYS A 55 -5.44 8.30 -9.40
C LYS A 55 -4.45 7.14 -9.18
N PRO A 56 -4.46 6.13 -10.09
CA PRO A 56 -3.40 5.15 -10.17
C PRO A 56 -2.02 5.80 -10.32
N VAL A 57 -0.99 5.13 -9.83
CA VAL A 57 0.39 5.67 -9.77
C VAL A 57 0.92 6.16 -11.14
N SER A 58 0.52 5.52 -12.24
CA SER A 58 0.89 5.93 -13.60
C SER A 58 0.31 7.29 -14.01
N ASP A 59 -0.95 7.54 -13.66
CA ASP A 59 -1.64 8.80 -14.00
C ASP A 59 -1.30 9.91 -13.02
N ARG A 60 -1.11 9.55 -11.74
CA ARG A 60 -0.61 10.44 -10.71
C ARG A 60 0.75 11.05 -11.09
N LYS A 61 1.62 10.29 -11.75
CA LYS A 61 2.90 10.80 -12.29
C LYS A 61 2.69 11.96 -13.28
N LYS A 62 1.62 11.91 -14.08
CA LYS A 62 1.27 13.00 -15.01
C LYS A 62 0.80 14.25 -14.26
N ASP A 63 -0.06 14.09 -13.25
CA ASP A 63 -0.56 15.20 -12.42
C ASP A 63 0.60 15.90 -11.68
N ILE A 64 1.56 15.13 -11.16
CA ILE A 64 2.76 15.68 -10.52
C ILE A 64 3.65 16.43 -11.54
N ALA A 65 3.77 15.93 -12.77
CA ALA A 65 4.51 16.64 -13.81
C ALA A 65 3.86 17.98 -14.18
N ILE A 66 2.54 18.06 -14.20
CA ILE A 66 1.77 19.29 -14.44
C ILE A 66 2.02 20.27 -13.28
N LEU A 67 1.94 19.80 -12.03
CA LEU A 67 2.20 20.60 -10.84
C LEU A 67 3.63 21.18 -10.85
N ASN A 68 4.63 20.38 -11.16
CA ASN A 68 6.03 20.80 -11.20
C ASN A 68 6.32 21.85 -12.30
N ARG A 69 5.49 21.90 -13.33
CA ARG A 69 5.56 22.94 -14.37
C ARG A 69 4.74 24.18 -14.05
N ASN A 70 4.14 24.27 -12.85
CA ASN A 70 3.23 25.33 -12.44
C ASN A 70 2.01 25.50 -13.37
N GLN A 71 1.55 24.40 -13.97
CA GLN A 71 0.45 24.40 -14.93
C GLN A 71 -0.91 24.03 -14.31
N GLY A 72 -0.92 23.68 -13.02
CA GLY A 72 -2.13 23.38 -12.27
C GLY A 72 -1.88 22.41 -11.11
N LEU A 73 -2.87 22.32 -10.22
CA LEU A 73 -2.91 21.38 -9.11
C LEU A 73 -4.19 20.54 -9.19
N ASN A 74 -4.04 19.23 -9.24
CA ASN A 74 -5.15 18.33 -9.00
C ASN A 74 -5.27 18.11 -7.47
N ALA A 75 -6.38 18.56 -6.87
CA ALA A 75 -6.58 18.48 -5.43
C ALA A 75 -6.64 17.03 -4.91
N GLU A 76 -7.13 16.10 -5.74
CA GLU A 76 -7.31 14.69 -5.37
C GLU A 76 -6.12 13.80 -5.80
N SER A 77 -5.23 14.28 -6.67
CA SER A 77 -4.10 13.51 -7.19
C SER A 77 -2.85 14.39 -7.31
N ASN A 78 -1.93 14.26 -6.36
CA ASN A 78 -0.74 15.12 -6.23
C ASN A 78 0.34 14.40 -5.39
N TYR A 79 1.28 15.14 -4.77
CA TYR A 79 2.28 14.58 -3.87
C TYR A 79 1.71 13.95 -2.60
N CYS A 80 0.54 14.40 -2.12
CA CYS A 80 -0.07 13.89 -0.88
C CYS A 80 -1.05 12.76 -1.13
N PHE A 81 -1.82 12.84 -2.22
CA PHE A 81 -2.93 11.94 -2.52
C PHE A 81 -2.72 11.15 -3.80
N GLY A 82 -3.30 9.95 -3.84
CA GLY A 82 -3.19 8.98 -4.91
C GLY A 82 -2.47 7.72 -4.50
N GLU A 83 -2.51 6.71 -5.37
CA GLU A 83 -1.95 5.38 -5.13
C GLU A 83 -0.50 5.42 -4.63
N GLY A 84 -0.22 4.66 -3.59
CA GLY A 84 1.08 4.59 -2.92
C GLY A 84 1.32 5.68 -1.87
N GLY A 85 0.44 6.70 -1.77
CA GLY A 85 0.53 7.76 -0.76
C GLY A 85 1.65 8.76 -0.99
N ALA A 86 1.96 9.58 0.02
CA ALA A 86 2.90 10.70 -0.09
C ALA A 86 4.36 10.29 -0.38
N GLY A 87 4.73 9.03 -0.07
CA GLY A 87 6.08 8.51 -0.27
C GLY A 87 6.40 7.98 -1.66
N THR A 88 5.42 7.80 -2.53
CA THR A 88 5.54 7.09 -3.83
C THR A 88 6.66 7.62 -4.74
N PHE A 89 6.84 8.93 -4.79
CA PHE A 89 7.82 9.60 -5.65
C PHE A 89 9.01 10.15 -4.86
N SER A 90 9.24 9.60 -3.66
CA SER A 90 10.45 9.86 -2.86
C SER A 90 11.58 8.89 -3.24
N ASP A 91 12.73 9.04 -2.60
CA ASP A 91 13.86 8.13 -2.77
C ASP A 91 13.66 6.73 -2.14
N GLY A 92 12.51 6.49 -1.52
CA GLY A 92 12.14 5.18 -0.98
C GLY A 92 13.03 4.70 0.16
N LYS A 93 13.44 5.62 1.05
CA LYS A 93 14.18 5.26 2.27
C LYS A 93 13.32 4.39 3.18
N LEU A 94 13.85 3.23 3.56
CA LEU A 94 13.16 2.24 4.41
C LEU A 94 13.67 2.26 5.86
N TYR A 95 14.20 3.38 6.32
CA TYR A 95 14.70 3.50 7.69
C TYR A 95 13.58 3.80 8.67
N SER A 96 13.45 2.97 9.70
CA SER A 96 12.57 3.20 10.84
C SER A 96 13.33 3.14 12.17
N ARG A 97 13.11 4.11 13.04
CA ARG A 97 13.61 4.08 14.42
C ARG A 97 12.79 3.18 15.32
N SER A 98 11.58 2.81 14.92
CA SER A 98 10.68 1.97 15.71
C SER A 98 11.03 0.50 15.50
N LYS A 99 11.63 -0.11 16.53
CA LYS A 99 11.91 -1.56 16.57
C LYS A 99 10.92 -2.32 17.46
N LYS A 100 9.96 -1.61 18.09
CA LYS A 100 9.13 -2.19 19.15
C LYS A 100 7.76 -2.68 18.68
N ARG A 101 7.30 -2.25 17.51
CA ARG A 101 5.95 -2.59 17.02
C ARG A 101 6.00 -2.94 15.54
N GLY A 102 5.27 -4.00 15.18
CA GLY A 102 5.17 -4.49 13.81
C GLY A 102 6.37 -5.34 13.38
N ASN A 103 6.17 -6.11 12.31
CA ASN A 103 7.18 -6.96 11.71
C ASN A 103 7.82 -6.23 10.51
N MET A 104 8.91 -5.49 10.76
CA MET A 104 9.64 -4.80 9.68
C MET A 104 10.22 -5.76 8.66
N GLN A 105 10.64 -6.95 9.09
CA GLN A 105 11.17 -7.97 8.18
C GLN A 105 10.10 -8.35 7.14
N ARG A 106 8.86 -8.55 7.58
CA ARG A 106 7.74 -8.85 6.66
C ARG A 106 7.51 -7.74 5.64
N VAL A 107 7.65 -6.48 6.04
CA VAL A 107 7.53 -5.34 5.11
C VAL A 107 8.63 -5.38 4.04
N MET A 108 9.88 -5.66 4.43
CA MET A 108 11.00 -5.80 3.49
C MET A 108 10.80 -6.98 2.55
N GLU A 109 10.36 -8.12 3.06
CA GLU A 109 10.06 -9.32 2.28
C GLU A 109 8.97 -9.07 1.24
N LEU A 110 7.90 -8.35 1.59
CA LEU A 110 6.86 -7.96 0.65
C LEU A 110 7.39 -7.00 -0.43
N PHE A 111 8.16 -5.98 -0.06
CA PHE A 111 8.78 -5.11 -1.06
C PHE A 111 9.72 -5.88 -1.99
N HIS A 112 10.52 -6.81 -1.45
CA HIS A 112 11.37 -7.69 -2.25
C HIS A 112 10.54 -8.57 -3.18
N HIS A 113 9.47 -9.20 -2.70
CA HIS A 113 8.56 -10.02 -3.50
C HIS A 113 8.00 -9.25 -4.70
N PHE A 114 7.67 -7.97 -4.52
CA PHE A 114 7.13 -7.09 -5.57
C PHE A 114 8.22 -6.35 -6.38
N GLY A 115 9.48 -6.72 -6.27
CA GLY A 115 10.55 -6.30 -7.18
C GLY A 115 11.55 -5.29 -6.61
N ALA A 116 11.60 -5.08 -5.30
CA ALA A 116 12.73 -4.39 -4.69
C ALA A 116 13.99 -5.27 -4.71
N ASN A 117 15.18 -4.64 -4.65
CA ASN A 117 16.43 -5.39 -4.57
C ASN A 117 16.52 -6.18 -3.27
N ASP A 118 17.17 -7.33 -3.33
CA ASP A 118 17.50 -8.18 -2.17
C ASP A 118 18.33 -7.46 -1.11
N THR A 119 19.08 -6.43 -1.48
CA THR A 119 19.84 -5.59 -0.55
C THR A 119 18.98 -5.02 0.58
N ILE A 120 17.69 -4.78 0.32
CA ILE A 120 16.77 -4.28 1.36
C ILE A 120 16.55 -5.26 2.51
N LEU A 121 16.81 -6.55 2.31
CA LEU A 121 16.61 -7.59 3.32
C LEU A 121 17.71 -7.60 4.38
N TYR A 122 18.90 -7.06 4.09
CA TYR A 122 20.06 -7.13 4.98
C TYR A 122 20.78 -5.80 5.21
N GLU A 123 20.57 -4.77 4.39
CA GLU A 123 21.18 -3.47 4.59
C GLU A 123 20.48 -2.65 5.68
N ALA A 124 21.26 -2.05 6.58
CA ALA A 124 20.72 -1.26 7.69
C ALA A 124 20.02 0.03 7.26
N HIS A 125 20.37 0.57 6.11
CA HIS A 125 19.83 1.81 5.53
C HIS A 125 19.38 1.57 4.08
N ALA A 126 18.52 0.61 3.91
CA ALA A 126 18.03 0.21 2.60
C ALA A 126 17.24 1.31 1.89
N HIS A 127 17.40 1.37 0.56
CA HIS A 127 16.64 2.24 -0.32
C HIS A 127 15.99 1.43 -1.44
N ILE A 128 14.75 1.72 -1.76
CA ILE A 128 14.09 1.13 -2.93
C ILE A 128 14.50 1.86 -4.20
N GLY A 129 14.65 3.17 -4.13
CA GLY A 129 14.86 4.06 -5.27
C GLY A 129 13.55 4.62 -5.82
N SER A 130 13.58 5.89 -6.19
CA SER A 130 12.40 6.62 -6.70
C SER A 130 11.83 6.03 -8.01
N ASP A 131 12.66 5.38 -8.81
CA ASP A 131 12.25 4.80 -10.09
C ASP A 131 11.54 3.47 -9.93
N ARG A 132 11.84 2.74 -8.85
CA ARG A 132 11.31 1.38 -8.61
C ARG A 132 10.04 1.37 -7.79
N LEU A 133 9.90 2.29 -6.84
CA LEU A 133 8.77 2.32 -5.93
C LEU A 133 7.40 2.39 -6.65
N PRO A 134 7.22 3.22 -7.71
CA PRO A 134 5.99 3.22 -8.49
C PRO A 134 5.67 1.86 -9.15
N SER A 135 6.68 1.13 -9.61
CA SER A 135 6.51 -0.20 -10.21
C SER A 135 6.09 -1.23 -9.18
N ILE A 136 6.68 -1.19 -8.00
CA ILE A 136 6.35 -2.07 -6.86
C ILE A 136 4.91 -1.83 -6.41
N ILE A 137 4.51 -0.57 -6.25
CA ILE A 137 3.14 -0.19 -5.87
C ILE A 137 2.14 -0.73 -6.89
N ARG A 138 2.45 -0.60 -8.20
CA ARG A 138 1.62 -1.18 -9.25
C ARG A 138 1.52 -2.70 -9.12
N ALA A 139 2.65 -3.40 -8.93
CA ALA A 139 2.66 -4.85 -8.78
C ALA A 139 1.85 -5.32 -7.57
N MET A 140 1.91 -4.60 -6.44
CA MET A 140 1.06 -4.87 -5.27
C MET A 140 -0.42 -4.77 -5.62
N ARG A 141 -0.84 -3.70 -6.30
CA ARG A 141 -2.23 -3.53 -6.75
C ARG A 141 -2.66 -4.63 -7.71
N GLU A 142 -1.83 -4.94 -8.71
CA GLU A 142 -2.11 -5.99 -9.70
C GLU A 142 -2.31 -7.32 -9.02
N CYS A 143 -1.47 -7.68 -8.06
CA CYS A 143 -1.63 -8.86 -7.23
C CYS A 143 -2.97 -8.86 -6.46
N ILE A 144 -3.36 -7.72 -5.86
CA ILE A 144 -4.63 -7.59 -5.15
C ILE A 144 -5.81 -7.87 -6.09
N ILE A 145 -5.80 -7.32 -7.30
CA ILE A 145 -6.85 -7.49 -8.29
C ILE A 145 -6.88 -8.92 -8.85
N GLU A 146 -5.70 -9.47 -9.18
CA GLU A 146 -5.55 -10.84 -9.70
C GLU A 146 -6.10 -11.90 -8.74
N HIS A 147 -6.04 -11.66 -7.43
CA HIS A 147 -6.62 -12.56 -6.42
C HIS A 147 -8.09 -12.23 -6.07
N GLY A 148 -8.75 -11.32 -6.79
CA GLY A 148 -10.18 -11.03 -6.62
C GLY A 148 -10.49 -9.89 -5.66
N GLY A 149 -9.49 -9.14 -5.18
CA GLY A 149 -9.71 -7.87 -4.49
C GLY A 149 -10.16 -6.76 -5.44
N GLU A 150 -10.60 -5.64 -4.90
CA GLU A 150 -11.08 -4.49 -5.67
C GLU A 150 -10.32 -3.22 -5.31
N VAL A 151 -10.05 -2.38 -6.31
CA VAL A 151 -9.44 -1.05 -6.11
C VAL A 151 -10.21 -0.02 -6.93
N HIS A 152 -10.85 0.92 -6.25
CA HIS A 152 -11.65 1.99 -6.83
C HIS A 152 -10.89 3.31 -6.69
N PHE A 153 -10.41 3.84 -7.82
CA PHE A 153 -9.74 5.13 -7.90
C PHE A 153 -10.74 6.27 -8.12
N ASP A 154 -10.26 7.51 -8.02
CA ASP A 154 -11.07 8.72 -8.15
C ASP A 154 -12.32 8.69 -7.25
N THR A 155 -12.21 8.03 -6.09
CA THR A 155 -13.30 7.76 -5.16
C THR A 155 -13.00 8.37 -3.79
N CYS A 156 -13.41 9.61 -3.59
CA CYS A 156 -13.26 10.30 -2.32
C CYS A 156 -14.41 9.93 -1.37
N ILE A 157 -14.09 9.29 -0.25
CA ILE A 157 -15.06 8.93 0.78
C ILE A 157 -15.17 10.09 1.78
N SER A 158 -16.27 10.82 1.71
CA SER A 158 -16.57 11.95 2.60
C SER A 158 -17.45 11.59 3.80
N SER A 159 -18.02 10.37 3.82
CA SER A 159 -18.88 9.88 4.90
C SER A 159 -18.68 8.39 5.09
N LEU A 160 -18.64 7.96 6.34
CA LEU A 160 -18.52 6.53 6.70
C LEU A 160 -19.89 5.84 6.81
N SER A 161 -21.01 6.56 6.69
CA SER A 161 -22.35 5.98 6.80
C SER A 161 -22.61 4.77 5.90
N PRO A 162 -22.15 4.74 4.65
CA PRO A 162 -22.35 3.56 3.79
C PRO A 162 -21.67 2.30 4.29
N PHE A 163 -20.59 2.44 5.08
CA PHE A 163 -19.77 1.33 5.58
C PHE A 163 -20.18 0.89 6.99
N ALA A 164 -20.86 1.76 7.75
CA ALA A 164 -21.24 1.50 9.14
C ALA A 164 -22.35 0.45 9.29
N LEU A 165 -22.98 0.04 8.21
CA LEU A 165 -24.21 -0.77 8.23
C LEU A 165 -23.97 -2.29 8.02
N SER A 166 -22.74 -2.72 7.80
CA SER A 166 -22.45 -4.14 7.65
C SER A 166 -21.61 -4.65 8.82
N PRO A 167 -22.22 -5.32 9.81
CA PRO A 167 -21.49 -5.85 10.96
C PRO A 167 -20.43 -6.91 10.59
N ASN A 168 -20.47 -7.43 9.36
CA ASN A 168 -19.56 -8.45 8.86
C ASN A 168 -18.51 -7.90 7.87
N SER A 169 -18.45 -6.59 7.64
CA SER A 169 -17.47 -5.95 6.75
C SER A 169 -16.71 -4.87 7.51
N PRO A 170 -15.58 -5.22 8.13
CA PRO A 170 -14.77 -4.26 8.86
C PRO A 170 -14.27 -3.16 7.93
N LEU A 171 -14.11 -1.95 8.49
CA LEU A 171 -13.57 -0.78 7.81
C LEU A 171 -12.17 -0.47 8.35
N ILE A 172 -11.23 -0.29 7.45
CA ILE A 172 -9.85 0.10 7.75
C ILE A 172 -9.64 1.53 7.21
N LEU A 173 -9.34 2.46 8.11
CA LEU A 173 -8.97 3.83 7.73
C LEU A 173 -7.46 3.90 7.52
N ALA A 174 -7.04 4.07 6.26
CA ALA A 174 -5.65 4.17 5.84
C ALA A 174 -5.38 5.50 5.11
N ILE A 175 -6.04 6.58 5.54
CA ILE A 175 -6.12 7.88 4.88
C ILE A 175 -4.84 8.72 4.98
N GLY A 176 -3.87 8.30 5.79
CA GLY A 176 -2.58 8.96 5.94
C GLY A 176 -2.65 10.29 6.69
N HIS A 177 -1.48 10.84 6.99
CA HIS A 177 -1.37 12.09 7.77
C HIS A 177 -1.83 13.33 6.98
N SER A 178 -1.72 13.30 5.65
CA SER A 178 -2.12 14.43 4.80
C SER A 178 -3.64 14.70 4.77
N ALA A 179 -4.44 13.77 5.32
CA ALA A 179 -5.89 13.89 5.44
C ALA A 179 -6.34 14.27 6.87
N HIS A 180 -5.46 14.92 7.65
CA HIS A 180 -5.72 15.22 9.06
C HIS A 180 -6.94 16.10 9.31
N ASP A 181 -7.40 16.88 8.34
CA ASP A 181 -8.63 17.69 8.42
C ASP A 181 -9.91 16.83 8.36
N THR A 182 -9.77 15.52 8.19
CA THR A 182 -10.88 14.57 8.08
C THR A 182 -11.12 13.79 9.40
N TYR A 183 -10.29 14.02 10.42
CA TYR A 183 -10.40 13.38 11.74
C TYR A 183 -11.33 14.15 12.68
#